data_49982f26eee66badca5f0d6122dfc721
#
_entry.id   49982f26eee66badca5f0d6122dfc721
#
_cell.length_a   1.000
_cell.length_b   1.000
_cell.length_c   1.000
_cell.angle_alpha   90.00
_cell.angle_beta   90.00
_cell.angle_gamma   90.00
#
_symmetry.space_group_name_H-M   'P 1'
#
loop_
_entity.id
_entity.type
_entity.pdbx_description
1 polymer ?
#
loop_
_entity_poly.entity_id
_entity_poly.type
_entity_poly.pdbx_seq_one_letter_code
_entity_poly.pdbx_strand_id
1 'polypeptide(L)'
;MTRLFRIAALAVAAGTVAPLAAAGAQAGRPTVAIMYFNNNVFTKDARDYDGLSKGVADFLITEMSSNAAIRVVERDQVQRLIEEQKLVGAGQVDRETAVKVGKLLGAQHMIFGGFMADPKGNFRIDARAVNVETGAIEFTDRVQDRSDNVLALIGQLATRLNTGLKLPSSSQRTGDGGTMGGAQQAGAPAPAKLPMRLAVMYGKALDMADKGDKARAVELFGAVLEEFPDYTPARRGLAKVKPGE
;
A
#
# COMPACT_ATOMS: atom_id res chain seq x y z
N MET A 1 17.82 51.13 -78.26
CA MET A 1 17.86 49.70 -77.99
C MET A 1 18.33 49.51 -76.54
N THR A 2 17.42 49.49 -75.56
CA THR A 2 17.75 49.43 -74.16
C THR A 2 17.09 48.23 -73.53
N ARG A 3 17.89 47.25 -73.11
CA ARG A 3 17.41 46.05 -72.46
C ARG A 3 17.33 46.23 -70.95
N LEU A 4 16.14 46.17 -70.37
CA LEU A 4 15.89 46.17 -68.94
C LEU A 4 16.23 44.76 -68.37
N PHE A 5 17.15 44.71 -67.43
CA PHE A 5 17.37 43.55 -66.54
C PHE A 5 16.45 43.61 -65.36
N ARG A 6 15.55 42.65 -65.23
CA ARG A 6 14.73 42.44 -64.03
C ARG A 6 15.50 41.55 -63.04
N ILE A 7 15.88 42.09 -61.92
CA ILE A 7 16.45 41.31 -60.80
C ILE A 7 15.26 40.73 -60.02
N ALA A 8 15.17 39.43 -59.98
CA ALA A 8 14.21 38.70 -59.11
C ALA A 8 14.82 38.56 -57.72
N ALA A 9 14.22 39.19 -56.73
CA ALA A 9 14.58 38.99 -55.33
C ALA A 9 14.01 37.68 -54.80
N LEU A 10 14.91 36.78 -54.41
CA LEU A 10 14.58 35.50 -53.78
C LEU A 10 14.35 35.75 -52.28
N ALA A 11 13.11 35.69 -51.81
CA ALA A 11 12.78 35.78 -50.39
C ALA A 11 13.04 34.42 -49.72
N VAL A 12 14.06 34.35 -48.86
CA VAL A 12 14.33 33.20 -48.00
C VAL A 12 13.39 33.26 -46.79
N ALA A 13 12.40 32.40 -46.78
CA ALA A 13 11.52 32.23 -45.59
C ALA A 13 12.29 31.49 -44.52
N ALA A 14 12.72 32.18 -43.48
CA ALA A 14 13.27 31.57 -42.27
C ALA A 14 12.12 30.90 -41.50
N GLY A 15 12.02 29.58 -41.63
CA GLY A 15 11.13 28.75 -40.82
C GLY A 15 11.56 28.74 -39.37
N THR A 16 10.82 29.38 -38.51
CA THR A 16 10.99 29.29 -37.07
C THR A 16 10.54 27.89 -36.62
N VAL A 17 11.51 27.03 -36.33
CA VAL A 17 11.26 25.76 -35.63
C VAL A 17 10.93 26.12 -34.19
N ALA A 18 9.66 26.13 -33.84
CA ALA A 18 9.22 26.25 -32.47
C ALA A 18 9.72 24.99 -31.70
N PRO A 19 10.36 25.11 -30.55
CA PRO A 19 10.69 23.95 -29.73
C PRO A 19 9.37 23.30 -29.31
N LEU A 20 9.22 22.03 -29.66
CA LEU A 20 8.14 21.18 -29.13
C LEU A 20 8.34 21.15 -27.62
N ALA A 21 7.60 21.97 -26.89
CA ALA A 21 7.58 21.93 -25.46
C ALA A 21 7.18 20.50 -25.10
N ALA A 22 8.13 19.76 -24.52
CA ALA A 22 7.87 18.46 -23.94
C ALA A 22 6.70 18.66 -22.98
N ALA A 23 5.52 18.17 -23.34
CA ALA A 23 4.40 18.06 -22.44
C ALA A 23 4.91 17.19 -21.29
N GLY A 24 5.34 17.84 -20.20
CA GLY A 24 5.69 17.16 -18.97
C GLY A 24 4.47 16.34 -18.59
N ALA A 25 4.59 15.01 -18.78
CA ALA A 25 3.60 14.10 -18.28
C ALA A 25 3.38 14.51 -16.83
N GLN A 26 2.20 15.00 -16.49
CA GLN A 26 1.79 15.15 -15.10
C GLN A 26 1.79 13.74 -14.54
N ALA A 27 2.94 13.36 -13.98
CA ALA A 27 3.07 12.07 -13.32
C ALA A 27 1.99 12.03 -12.25
N GLY A 28 0.94 11.27 -12.51
CA GLY A 28 -0.11 11.03 -11.54
C GLY A 28 0.53 10.49 -10.25
N ARG A 29 -0.18 10.58 -9.14
CA ARG A 29 0.32 10.02 -7.88
C ARG A 29 0.70 8.55 -8.09
N PRO A 30 1.91 8.11 -7.69
CA PRO A 30 2.28 6.70 -7.79
C PRO A 30 1.21 5.83 -7.11
N THR A 31 0.81 4.78 -7.79
CA THR A 31 -0.20 3.85 -7.27
C THR A 31 0.50 2.64 -6.66
N VAL A 32 0.24 2.41 -5.39
CA VAL A 32 0.77 1.30 -4.59
C VAL A 32 -0.38 0.36 -4.22
N ALA A 33 -0.21 -0.92 -4.45
CA ALA A 33 -1.14 -1.95 -3.99
C ALA A 33 -0.41 -2.92 -3.05
N ILE A 34 -1.15 -3.47 -2.11
CA ILE A 34 -0.62 -4.34 -1.06
C ILE A 34 -1.39 -5.65 -1.08
N MET A 35 -0.66 -6.75 -1.27
CA MET A 35 -1.21 -8.11 -1.20
C MET A 35 -1.23 -8.60 0.24
N TYR A 36 -1.92 -9.72 0.46
CA TYR A 36 -1.88 -10.42 1.73
C TYR A 36 -0.46 -10.90 2.05
N PHE A 37 -0.18 -10.97 3.35
CA PHE A 37 1.09 -11.49 3.84
C PHE A 37 0.97 -12.97 4.16
N ASN A 38 1.91 -13.77 3.69
CA ASN A 38 1.93 -15.21 3.96
C ASN A 38 2.15 -15.49 5.45
N ASN A 39 1.34 -16.39 6.01
CA ASN A 39 1.56 -16.89 7.36
C ASN A 39 2.68 -17.93 7.34
N ASN A 40 3.86 -17.57 7.85
CA ASN A 40 5.04 -18.41 7.96
C ASN A 40 5.30 -18.83 9.42
N VAL A 41 4.27 -18.94 10.24
CA VAL A 41 4.38 -19.42 11.61
C VAL A 41 4.54 -20.94 11.61
N PHE A 42 5.58 -21.44 12.30
CA PHE A 42 5.95 -22.87 12.31
C PHE A 42 5.56 -23.57 13.62
N THR A 43 4.65 -23.00 14.40
CA THR A 43 4.17 -23.59 15.63
C THR A 43 2.90 -24.42 15.39
N LYS A 44 2.54 -25.28 16.36
CA LYS A 44 1.27 -26.02 16.32
C LYS A 44 0.05 -25.11 16.21
N ASP A 45 0.16 -23.88 16.69
CA ASP A 45 -0.88 -22.88 16.72
C ASP A 45 -0.86 -21.95 15.46
N ALA A 46 -0.11 -22.35 14.41
CA ALA A 46 0.07 -21.54 13.19
C ALA A 46 -1.26 -21.05 12.59
N ARG A 47 -2.29 -21.90 12.59
CA ARG A 47 -3.63 -21.56 12.04
C ARG A 47 -4.32 -20.44 12.80
N ASP A 48 -3.98 -20.23 14.07
CA ASP A 48 -4.57 -19.15 14.86
C ASP A 48 -4.18 -17.78 14.31
N TYR A 49 -3.06 -17.69 13.58
CA TYR A 49 -2.54 -16.49 12.96
C TYR A 49 -3.00 -16.25 11.52
N ASP A 50 -3.78 -17.16 10.91
CA ASP A 50 -4.21 -17.03 9.50
C ASP A 50 -4.92 -15.70 9.22
N GLY A 51 -5.71 -15.20 10.15
CA GLY A 51 -6.35 -13.89 10.03
C GLY A 51 -5.37 -12.74 9.88
N LEU A 52 -4.15 -12.83 10.43
CA LEU A 52 -3.15 -11.79 10.28
C LEU A 52 -2.71 -11.56 8.83
N SER A 53 -2.84 -12.55 7.94
CA SER A 53 -2.53 -12.37 6.51
C SER A 53 -3.24 -11.15 5.92
N LYS A 54 -4.52 -11.00 6.21
CA LYS A 54 -5.34 -9.86 5.79
C LYS A 54 -5.16 -8.65 6.71
N GLY A 55 -5.02 -8.90 8.02
CA GLY A 55 -4.83 -7.85 9.01
C GLY A 55 -3.56 -7.03 8.77
N VAL A 56 -2.41 -7.67 8.53
CA VAL A 56 -1.14 -6.98 8.25
C VAL A 56 -1.25 -6.13 6.98
N ALA A 57 -1.88 -6.66 5.93
CA ALA A 57 -2.11 -5.89 4.69
C ALA A 57 -2.97 -4.66 4.94
N ASP A 58 -4.09 -4.79 5.66
CA ASP A 58 -5.00 -3.70 5.96
C ASP A 58 -4.38 -2.63 6.87
N PHE A 59 -3.60 -3.04 7.88
CA PHE A 59 -2.82 -2.13 8.71
C PHE A 59 -1.82 -1.34 7.87
N LEU A 60 -1.09 -2.01 6.98
CA LEU A 60 -0.10 -1.37 6.12
C LEU A 60 -0.76 -0.42 5.10
N ILE A 61 -1.91 -0.78 4.52
CA ILE A 61 -2.72 0.11 3.68
C ILE A 61 -3.09 1.37 4.46
N THR A 62 -3.57 1.22 5.69
CA THR A 62 -3.97 2.35 6.54
C THR A 62 -2.79 3.30 6.80
N GLU A 63 -1.62 2.76 7.18
CA GLU A 63 -0.43 3.56 7.45
C GLU A 63 0.10 4.25 6.19
N MET A 64 0.20 3.55 5.07
CA MET A 64 0.68 4.12 3.82
C MET A 64 -0.28 5.16 3.23
N SER A 65 -1.59 5.03 3.47
CA SER A 65 -2.60 6.00 3.02
C SER A 65 -2.47 7.36 3.69
N SER A 66 -1.72 7.47 4.79
CA SER A 66 -1.36 8.76 5.40
C SER A 66 -0.49 9.63 4.49
N ASN A 67 0.22 9.02 3.54
CA ASN A 67 0.99 9.75 2.54
C ASN A 67 0.09 10.20 1.38
N ALA A 68 -0.42 11.44 1.45
CA ALA A 68 -1.32 11.99 0.44
C ALA A 68 -0.68 12.17 -0.96
N ALA A 69 0.65 11.99 -1.10
CA ALA A 69 1.35 12.10 -2.38
C ALA A 69 1.29 10.83 -3.23
N ILE A 70 0.82 9.72 -2.65
CA ILE A 70 0.62 8.44 -3.35
C ILE A 70 -0.87 8.08 -3.39
N ARG A 71 -1.21 7.11 -4.22
CA ARG A 71 -2.50 6.44 -4.23
C ARG A 71 -2.31 5.02 -3.72
N VAL A 72 -2.94 4.68 -2.61
CA VAL A 72 -2.96 3.30 -2.12
C VAL A 72 -4.25 2.63 -2.58
N VAL A 73 -4.15 1.42 -3.11
CA VAL A 73 -5.32 0.63 -3.53
C VAL A 73 -5.98 0.03 -2.29
N GLU A 74 -7.29 0.18 -2.20
CA GLU A 74 -8.08 -0.36 -1.10
C GLU A 74 -8.04 -1.89 -1.07
N ARG A 75 -7.98 -2.47 0.13
CA ARG A 75 -7.94 -3.93 0.33
C ARG A 75 -9.06 -4.66 -0.39
N ASP A 76 -10.28 -4.12 -0.34
CA ASP A 76 -11.46 -4.75 -0.94
C ASP A 76 -11.37 -4.85 -2.48
N GLN A 77 -10.63 -3.94 -3.14
CA GLN A 77 -10.38 -4.01 -4.58
C GLN A 77 -9.43 -5.16 -4.90
N VAL A 78 -8.37 -5.31 -4.08
CA VAL A 78 -7.41 -6.42 -4.22
C VAL A 78 -8.13 -7.76 -3.98
N GLN A 79 -8.96 -7.86 -2.94
CA GLN A 79 -9.72 -9.07 -2.59
C GLN A 79 -10.64 -9.50 -3.74
N ARG A 80 -11.49 -8.60 -4.23
CA ARG A 80 -12.41 -8.91 -5.34
C ARG A 80 -11.67 -9.44 -6.55
N LEU A 81 -10.56 -8.79 -6.93
CA LEU A 81 -9.80 -9.21 -8.10
C LEU A 81 -9.19 -10.59 -7.92
N ILE A 82 -8.67 -10.90 -6.73
CA ILE A 82 -8.11 -12.22 -6.41
C ILE A 82 -9.20 -13.30 -6.54
N GLU A 83 -10.39 -13.04 -6.04
CA GLU A 83 -11.53 -13.97 -6.09
C GLU A 83 -12.02 -14.17 -7.53
N GLU A 84 -12.26 -13.07 -8.26
CA GLU A 84 -12.75 -13.12 -9.65
C GLU A 84 -11.78 -13.86 -10.56
N GLN A 85 -10.49 -13.65 -10.38
CA GLN A 85 -9.45 -14.24 -11.22
C GLN A 85 -8.95 -15.60 -10.70
N LYS A 86 -9.41 -16.05 -9.53
CA LYS A 86 -8.93 -17.28 -8.85
C LYS A 86 -7.39 -17.33 -8.78
N LEU A 87 -6.77 -16.17 -8.51
CA LEU A 87 -5.31 -15.98 -8.64
C LEU A 87 -4.50 -16.55 -7.48
N VAL A 88 -5.11 -16.74 -6.33
CA VAL A 88 -4.45 -17.31 -5.16
C VAL A 88 -5.02 -18.71 -4.92
N GLY A 89 -4.38 -19.70 -5.53
CA GLY A 89 -4.54 -21.09 -5.13
C GLY A 89 -3.74 -21.33 -3.84
N ALA A 90 -4.21 -22.21 -2.97
CA ALA A 90 -3.48 -22.69 -1.78
C ALA A 90 -2.81 -21.63 -0.86
N GLY A 91 -3.14 -20.36 -0.96
CA GLY A 91 -2.85 -19.35 0.08
C GLY A 91 -1.49 -18.70 0.08
N GLN A 92 -0.61 -18.92 -0.89
CA GLN A 92 0.68 -18.23 -0.94
C GLN A 92 0.73 -17.18 -2.04
N VAL A 93 1.16 -15.97 -1.66
CA VAL A 93 1.43 -14.86 -2.59
C VAL A 93 2.91 -14.91 -2.96
N ASP A 94 3.18 -15.07 -4.25
CA ASP A 94 4.50 -14.97 -4.85
C ASP A 94 4.65 -13.71 -5.72
N ARG A 95 5.86 -13.53 -6.26
CA ARG A 95 6.16 -12.37 -7.10
C ARG A 95 5.33 -12.33 -8.39
N GLU A 96 5.11 -13.47 -9.01
CA GLU A 96 4.39 -13.54 -10.29
C GLU A 96 2.93 -13.18 -10.10
N THR A 97 2.30 -13.72 -9.08
CA THR A 97 0.93 -13.36 -8.66
C THR A 97 0.84 -11.87 -8.32
N ALA A 98 1.80 -11.34 -7.56
CA ALA A 98 1.83 -9.92 -7.20
C ALA A 98 1.91 -9.03 -8.45
N VAL A 99 2.79 -9.34 -9.42
CA VAL A 99 2.88 -8.58 -10.68
C VAL A 99 1.58 -8.67 -11.49
N LYS A 100 0.98 -9.85 -11.59
CA LYS A 100 -0.28 -10.06 -12.34
C LYS A 100 -1.42 -9.25 -11.73
N VAL A 101 -1.60 -9.33 -10.42
CA VAL A 101 -2.61 -8.55 -9.70
C VAL A 101 -2.34 -7.07 -9.84
N GLY A 102 -1.08 -6.63 -9.69
CA GLY A 102 -0.67 -5.24 -9.84
C GLY A 102 -1.03 -4.65 -11.20
N LYS A 103 -0.80 -5.40 -12.28
CA LYS A 103 -1.18 -4.98 -13.65
C LYS A 103 -2.68 -4.76 -13.78
N LEU A 104 -3.48 -5.69 -13.26
CA LEU A 104 -4.95 -5.60 -13.31
C LEU A 104 -5.49 -4.43 -12.47
N LEU A 105 -4.81 -4.05 -11.39
CA LEU A 105 -5.16 -2.90 -10.55
C LEU A 105 -4.62 -1.57 -11.07
N GLY A 106 -3.78 -1.57 -12.10
CA GLY A 106 -3.06 -0.39 -12.57
C GLY A 106 -2.10 0.17 -11.51
N ALA A 107 -1.55 -0.69 -10.66
CA ALA A 107 -0.54 -0.32 -9.69
C ALA A 107 0.84 -0.23 -10.33
N GLN A 108 1.67 0.70 -9.86
CA GLN A 108 3.07 0.81 -10.25
C GLN A 108 3.96 -0.03 -9.33
N HIS A 109 3.62 -0.07 -8.06
CA HIS A 109 4.32 -0.84 -7.04
C HIS A 109 3.35 -1.81 -6.39
N MET A 110 3.77 -3.07 -6.26
CA MET A 110 3.03 -4.09 -5.53
C MET A 110 3.87 -4.56 -4.34
N ILE A 111 3.30 -4.45 -3.14
CA ILE A 111 3.91 -4.90 -1.89
C ILE A 111 3.31 -6.24 -1.50
N PHE A 112 4.15 -7.17 -1.13
CA PHE A 112 3.79 -8.50 -0.65
C PHE A 112 4.86 -9.04 0.30
N GLY A 113 4.57 -10.11 1.01
CA GLY A 113 5.54 -10.64 1.96
C GLY A 113 5.00 -11.77 2.81
N GLY A 114 5.54 -11.87 4.01
CA GLY A 114 5.11 -12.83 5.00
C GLY A 114 5.43 -12.38 6.41
N PHE A 115 4.83 -13.05 7.38
CA PHE A 115 5.12 -12.81 8.79
C PHE A 115 5.41 -14.11 9.51
N MET A 116 6.11 -13.99 10.62
CA MET A 116 6.42 -15.06 11.55
C MET A 116 6.14 -14.60 12.97
N ALA A 117 5.61 -15.49 13.78
CA ALA A 117 5.49 -15.33 15.22
C ALA A 117 6.13 -16.50 15.93
N ASP A 118 6.75 -16.28 17.07
CA ASP A 118 7.32 -17.33 17.89
C ASP A 118 6.66 -17.43 19.28
N PRO A 119 6.79 -18.55 19.97
CA PRO A 119 6.21 -18.72 21.32
C PRO A 119 6.78 -17.78 22.38
N LYS A 120 7.91 -17.11 22.11
CA LYS A 120 8.52 -16.11 23.00
C LYS A 120 7.92 -14.73 22.85
N GLY A 121 6.94 -14.58 21.92
CA GLY A 121 6.26 -13.33 21.65
C GLY A 121 7.02 -12.40 20.69
N ASN A 122 7.98 -12.90 19.91
CA ASN A 122 8.56 -12.12 18.84
C ASN A 122 7.67 -12.19 17.61
N PHE A 123 7.50 -11.04 16.94
CA PHE A 123 6.77 -10.91 15.69
C PHE A 123 7.66 -10.25 14.64
N ARG A 124 7.76 -10.88 13.49
CA ARG A 124 8.58 -10.42 12.37
C ARG A 124 7.72 -10.33 11.12
N ILE A 125 7.90 -9.26 10.37
CA ILE A 125 7.29 -9.06 9.05
C ILE A 125 8.41 -8.85 8.04
N ASP A 126 8.42 -9.66 6.98
CA ASP A 126 9.28 -9.50 5.81
C ASP A 126 8.43 -8.97 4.66
N ALA A 127 8.82 -7.85 4.06
CA ALA A 127 8.11 -7.25 2.94
C ALA A 127 9.02 -7.10 1.73
N ARG A 128 8.44 -7.25 0.55
CA ARG A 128 9.05 -7.00 -0.74
C ARG A 128 8.15 -6.09 -1.55
N ALA A 129 8.76 -5.17 -2.28
CA ALA A 129 8.06 -4.36 -3.25
C ALA A 129 8.59 -4.69 -4.65
N VAL A 130 7.70 -4.89 -5.59
CA VAL A 130 8.01 -5.18 -6.98
C VAL A 130 7.46 -4.07 -7.88
N ASN A 131 8.27 -3.66 -8.86
CA ASN A 131 7.81 -2.84 -9.95
C ASN A 131 6.91 -3.69 -10.86
N VAL A 132 5.68 -3.24 -11.04
CA VAL A 132 4.66 -4.02 -11.77
C VAL A 132 4.94 -4.06 -13.28
N GLU A 133 5.58 -3.03 -13.82
CA GLU A 133 5.92 -2.94 -15.24
C GLU A 133 7.07 -3.89 -15.59
N THR A 134 8.16 -3.84 -14.82
CA THR A 134 9.39 -4.61 -15.09
C THR A 134 9.38 -5.99 -14.43
N GLY A 135 8.58 -6.20 -13.40
CA GLY A 135 8.58 -7.40 -12.56
C GLY A 135 9.81 -7.49 -11.64
N ALA A 136 10.66 -6.47 -11.57
CA ALA A 136 11.84 -6.46 -10.72
C ALA A 136 11.49 -6.14 -9.26
N ILE A 137 12.15 -6.81 -8.31
CA ILE A 137 12.08 -6.44 -6.91
C ILE A 137 12.87 -5.14 -6.73
N GLU A 138 12.19 -4.07 -6.32
CA GLU A 138 12.79 -2.73 -6.11
C GLU A 138 13.25 -2.53 -4.69
N PHE A 139 12.57 -3.17 -3.74
CA PHE A 139 12.87 -2.99 -2.33
C PHE A 139 12.52 -4.25 -1.54
N THR A 140 13.34 -4.55 -0.56
CA THR A 140 13.09 -5.63 0.42
C THR A 140 13.52 -5.15 1.79
N ASP A 141 12.66 -5.32 2.77
CA ASP A 141 12.99 -4.99 4.15
C ASP A 141 12.27 -5.92 5.12
N ARG A 142 12.70 -5.86 6.37
CA ARG A 142 12.06 -6.58 7.45
C ARG A 142 12.03 -5.74 8.72
N VAL A 143 10.97 -5.91 9.47
CA VAL A 143 10.83 -5.36 10.81
C VAL A 143 10.55 -6.49 11.78
N GLN A 144 11.06 -6.34 13.00
CA GLN A 144 10.88 -7.35 14.04
C GLN A 144 10.85 -6.67 15.41
N ASP A 145 9.89 -7.06 16.23
CA ASP A 145 9.76 -6.58 17.61
C ASP A 145 8.91 -7.59 18.41
N ARG A 146 8.67 -7.28 19.67
CA ARG A 146 7.72 -8.03 20.49
C ARG A 146 6.29 -7.77 20.01
N SER A 147 5.44 -8.78 20.14
CA SER A 147 4.07 -8.81 19.63
C SER A 147 3.07 -7.94 20.43
N ASP A 148 3.53 -7.17 21.41
CA ASP A 148 2.69 -6.28 22.19
C ASP A 148 2.37 -4.93 21.53
N ASN A 149 3.02 -4.63 20.40
CA ASN A 149 2.78 -3.41 19.62
C ASN A 149 2.87 -3.61 18.11
N VAL A 150 1.89 -4.33 17.55
CA VAL A 150 1.84 -4.64 16.12
C VAL A 150 1.74 -3.38 15.26
N LEU A 151 0.97 -2.37 15.69
CA LEU A 151 0.79 -1.14 14.90
C LEU A 151 2.09 -0.33 14.77
N ALA A 152 2.89 -0.25 15.84
CA ALA A 152 4.19 0.44 15.76
C ALA A 152 5.14 -0.24 14.78
N LEU A 153 5.12 -1.57 14.74
CA LEU A 153 5.92 -2.36 13.80
C LEU A 153 5.49 -2.12 12.34
N ILE A 154 4.18 -2.06 12.11
CA ILE A 154 3.61 -1.73 10.78
C ILE A 154 3.97 -0.29 10.38
N GLY A 155 3.88 0.68 11.29
CA GLY A 155 4.28 2.07 11.03
C GLY A 155 5.74 2.21 10.65
N GLN A 156 6.63 1.47 11.32
CA GLN A 156 8.05 1.40 10.93
C GLN A 156 8.22 0.83 9.52
N LEU A 157 7.52 -0.26 9.19
CA LEU A 157 7.57 -0.86 7.87
C LEU A 157 7.06 0.11 6.79
N ALA A 158 5.93 0.78 7.03
CA ALA A 158 5.37 1.78 6.12
C ALA A 158 6.36 2.93 5.84
N THR A 159 7.01 3.45 6.88
CA THR A 159 8.04 4.49 6.76
C THR A 159 9.22 4.03 5.90
N ARG A 160 9.71 2.82 6.14
CA ARG A 160 10.83 2.24 5.38
C ARG A 160 10.46 1.96 3.93
N LEU A 161 9.23 1.49 3.66
CA LEU A 161 8.72 1.27 2.30
C LEU A 161 8.59 2.61 1.54
N ASN A 162 8.03 3.66 2.16
CA ASN A 162 7.95 4.98 1.54
C ASN A 162 9.35 5.50 1.14
N THR A 163 10.33 5.36 2.02
CA THR A 163 11.71 5.80 1.79
C THR A 163 12.42 4.92 0.75
N GLY A 164 12.34 3.60 0.89
CA GLY A 164 13.04 2.63 0.03
C GLY A 164 12.54 2.64 -1.41
N LEU A 165 11.24 2.85 -1.61
CA LEU A 165 10.62 3.03 -2.93
C LEU A 165 10.75 4.45 -3.46
N LYS A 166 11.38 5.37 -2.72
CA LYS A 166 11.53 6.79 -3.07
C LYS A 166 10.19 7.43 -3.45
N LEU A 167 9.13 7.05 -2.73
CA LEU A 167 7.82 7.60 -2.99
C LEU A 167 7.78 9.08 -2.62
N PRO A 168 7.07 9.93 -3.42
CA PRO A 168 6.93 11.33 -3.10
C PRO A 168 6.26 11.49 -1.74
N SER A 169 6.70 12.48 -0.95
CA SER A 169 6.06 12.85 0.32
C SER A 169 5.18 14.09 0.16
N SER A 170 4.16 14.22 0.97
CA SER A 170 3.28 15.39 0.96
C SER A 170 4.01 16.70 1.27
N SER A 171 5.13 16.65 1.98
CA SER A 171 6.00 17.81 2.27
C SER A 171 6.81 18.30 1.07
N GLN A 172 6.95 17.53 0.00
CA GLN A 172 7.71 17.93 -1.20
C GLN A 172 6.91 18.78 -2.19
N ARG A 173 5.63 19.06 -1.94
CA ARG A 173 4.79 19.87 -2.85
C ARG A 173 4.87 21.38 -2.65
N THR A 174 5.45 21.87 -1.59
CA THR A 174 5.78 23.29 -1.43
C THR A 174 7.16 23.53 -2.01
N GLY A 175 7.22 23.82 -3.32
CA GLY A 175 8.40 24.39 -3.93
C GLY A 175 8.68 25.75 -3.31
N ASP A 176 9.60 25.82 -2.41
CA ASP A 176 10.60 26.89 -2.27
C ASP A 176 11.62 26.46 -1.20
N GLY A 177 12.87 26.83 -1.44
CA GLY A 177 14.05 26.40 -0.73
C GLY A 177 14.00 26.62 0.79
N GLY A 178 13.89 25.53 1.52
CA GLY A 178 13.99 25.51 2.98
C GLY A 178 14.59 24.19 3.45
N THR A 179 15.78 24.31 4.00
CA THR A 179 16.64 23.32 4.64
C THR A 179 15.99 22.12 5.29
N MET A 180 16.59 20.96 5.00
CA MET A 180 16.65 19.72 5.77
C MET A 180 16.28 19.87 7.25
N GLY A 181 15.17 19.28 7.60
CA GLY A 181 14.81 18.99 8.96
C GLY A 181 13.71 17.95 8.91
N GLY A 182 14.03 16.68 9.22
CA GLY A 182 13.04 15.63 9.44
C GLY A 182 12.09 16.10 10.55
N ALA A 183 11.02 16.77 10.18
CA ALA A 183 9.93 17.03 11.09
C ALA A 183 9.18 15.72 11.30
N GLN A 184 9.67 14.93 12.27
CA GLN A 184 8.76 14.13 13.08
C GLN A 184 7.63 15.08 13.45
N GLN A 185 6.40 14.79 13.05
CA GLN A 185 5.24 15.51 13.56
C GLN A 185 5.21 15.32 15.07
N ALA A 186 5.84 16.27 15.76
CA ALA A 186 5.76 16.40 17.20
C ALA A 186 4.30 16.71 17.52
N GLY A 187 3.56 15.70 18.02
CA GLY A 187 2.18 15.87 18.47
C GLY A 187 1.19 14.81 17.99
N ALA A 188 1.55 13.88 17.10
CA ALA A 188 0.70 12.71 16.92
C ALA A 188 0.73 11.87 18.21
N PRO A 189 -0.44 11.52 18.79
CA PRO A 189 -0.46 10.60 19.93
C PRO A 189 0.29 9.33 19.54
N ALA A 190 1.11 8.80 20.46
CA ALA A 190 1.82 7.55 20.24
C ALA A 190 0.82 6.52 19.71
N PRO A 191 1.15 5.76 18.64
CA PRO A 191 0.22 4.82 18.06
C PRO A 191 -0.30 3.91 19.17
N ALA A 192 -1.62 3.83 19.27
CA ALA A 192 -2.25 3.03 20.29
C ALA A 192 -1.73 1.59 20.19
N LYS A 193 -1.32 1.01 21.30
CA LYS A 193 -0.78 -0.35 21.33
C LYS A 193 -1.89 -1.34 21.03
N LEU A 194 -1.80 -2.01 19.88
CA LEU A 194 -2.70 -3.09 19.52
C LEU A 194 -2.02 -4.43 19.85
N PRO A 195 -2.46 -5.15 20.89
CA PRO A 195 -1.94 -6.46 21.21
C PRO A 195 -2.15 -7.45 20.06
N MET A 196 -1.22 -8.40 19.91
CA MET A 196 -1.27 -9.43 18.86
C MET A 196 -2.62 -10.14 18.78
N ARG A 197 -3.22 -10.50 19.91
CA ARG A 197 -4.52 -11.20 19.92
C ARG A 197 -5.64 -10.36 19.27
N LEU A 198 -5.64 -9.04 19.47
CA LEU A 198 -6.64 -8.15 18.84
C LEU A 198 -6.33 -7.96 17.35
N ALA A 199 -5.06 -7.91 16.97
CA ALA A 199 -4.66 -7.90 15.56
C ALA A 199 -5.09 -9.18 14.84
N VAL A 200 -4.92 -10.35 15.46
CA VAL A 200 -5.42 -11.64 14.96
C VAL A 200 -6.95 -11.63 14.85
N MET A 201 -7.64 -11.16 15.89
CA MET A 201 -9.10 -11.10 15.92
C MET A 201 -9.64 -10.18 14.82
N TYR A 202 -9.02 -9.02 14.64
CA TYR A 202 -9.35 -8.09 13.58
C TYR A 202 -9.17 -8.72 12.18
N GLY A 203 -8.05 -9.38 11.95
CA GLY A 203 -7.79 -10.09 10.70
C GLY A 203 -8.78 -11.23 10.43
N LYS A 204 -9.19 -11.98 11.49
CA LYS A 204 -10.26 -12.99 11.38
C LYS A 204 -11.60 -12.34 11.03
N ALA A 205 -11.90 -11.15 11.58
CA ALA A 205 -13.13 -10.41 11.23
C ALA A 205 -13.16 -10.03 9.75
N LEU A 206 -12.03 -9.56 9.20
CA LEU A 206 -11.89 -9.28 7.77
C LEU A 206 -12.10 -10.54 6.92
N ASP A 207 -11.52 -11.67 7.33
CA ASP A 207 -11.68 -12.94 6.62
C ASP A 207 -13.13 -13.44 6.61
N MET A 208 -13.85 -13.31 7.73
CA MET A 208 -15.27 -13.65 7.80
C MET A 208 -16.11 -12.72 6.93
N ALA A 209 -15.83 -11.42 6.93
CA ALA A 209 -16.50 -10.45 6.07
C ALA A 209 -16.32 -10.79 4.58
N ASP A 210 -15.12 -11.13 4.15
CA ASP A 210 -14.81 -11.50 2.77
C ASP A 210 -15.52 -12.82 2.37
N LYS A 211 -15.63 -13.77 3.28
CA LYS A 211 -16.36 -15.03 3.06
C LYS A 211 -17.88 -14.87 3.08
N GLY A 212 -18.39 -13.67 3.36
CA GLY A 212 -19.82 -13.38 3.47
C GLY A 212 -20.45 -13.79 4.79
N ASP A 213 -19.69 -14.28 5.76
CA ASP A 213 -20.15 -14.57 7.11
C ASP A 213 -20.23 -13.27 7.94
N LYS A 214 -21.26 -12.47 7.61
CA LYS A 214 -21.48 -11.16 8.24
C LYS A 214 -21.71 -11.27 9.73
N ALA A 215 -22.42 -12.30 10.19
CA ALA A 215 -22.74 -12.48 11.61
C ALA A 215 -21.45 -12.65 12.43
N ARG A 216 -20.58 -13.52 11.97
CA ARG A 216 -19.30 -13.75 12.64
C ARG A 216 -18.36 -12.56 12.53
N ALA A 217 -18.34 -11.85 11.39
CA ALA A 217 -17.57 -10.63 11.21
C ALA A 217 -18.03 -9.54 12.21
N VAL A 218 -19.33 -9.33 12.38
CA VAL A 218 -19.90 -8.36 13.36
C VAL A 218 -19.44 -8.69 14.77
N GLU A 219 -19.55 -9.96 15.17
CA GLU A 219 -19.10 -10.42 16.50
C GLU A 219 -17.62 -10.09 16.73
N LEU A 220 -16.77 -10.46 15.78
CA LEU A 220 -15.31 -10.27 15.91
C LEU A 220 -14.90 -8.80 15.89
N PHE A 221 -15.48 -7.97 15.00
CA PHE A 221 -15.23 -6.52 15.03
C PHE A 221 -15.74 -5.90 16.33
N GLY A 222 -16.88 -6.33 16.83
CA GLY A 222 -17.44 -5.91 18.11
C GLY A 222 -16.47 -6.19 19.25
N ALA A 223 -15.97 -7.43 19.35
CA ALA A 223 -15.02 -7.82 20.39
C ALA A 223 -13.70 -7.02 20.33
N VAL A 224 -13.21 -6.67 19.12
CA VAL A 224 -12.06 -5.77 18.99
C VAL A 224 -12.39 -4.38 19.55
N LEU A 225 -13.58 -3.85 19.28
CA LEU A 225 -13.99 -2.52 19.70
C LEU A 225 -14.37 -2.43 21.20
N GLU A 226 -14.73 -3.53 21.84
CA GLU A 226 -14.92 -3.59 23.29
C GLU A 226 -13.62 -3.29 24.04
N GLU A 227 -12.49 -3.81 23.55
CA GLU A 227 -11.18 -3.59 24.16
C GLU A 227 -10.45 -2.39 23.59
N PHE A 228 -10.73 -2.02 22.34
CA PHE A 228 -10.09 -0.93 21.62
C PHE A 228 -11.12 -0.05 20.91
N PRO A 229 -11.92 0.73 21.67
CA PRO A 229 -13.08 1.46 21.15
C PRO A 229 -12.75 2.45 20.03
N ASP A 230 -11.57 3.07 20.05
CA ASP A 230 -11.16 4.11 19.10
C ASP A 230 -10.50 3.56 17.85
N TYR A 231 -10.50 2.24 17.65
CA TYR A 231 -9.87 1.63 16.50
C TYR A 231 -10.70 1.83 15.23
N THR A 232 -10.42 2.91 14.52
CA THR A 232 -11.15 3.34 13.31
C THR A 232 -11.28 2.25 12.23
N PRO A 233 -10.25 1.42 11.93
CA PRO A 233 -10.43 0.34 10.94
C PRO A 233 -11.49 -0.67 11.33
N ALA A 234 -11.57 -1.08 12.62
CA ALA A 234 -12.62 -2.00 13.06
C ALA A 234 -14.01 -1.36 13.03
N ARG A 235 -14.14 -0.07 13.38
CA ARG A 235 -15.41 0.67 13.22
C ARG A 235 -15.87 0.69 11.76
N ARG A 236 -14.96 0.97 10.82
CA ARG A 236 -15.26 0.95 9.37
C ARG A 236 -15.65 -0.45 8.89
N GLY A 237 -14.91 -1.48 9.32
CA GLY A 237 -15.23 -2.88 9.02
C GLY A 237 -16.61 -3.27 9.52
N LEU A 238 -16.93 -2.93 10.77
CA LEU A 238 -18.25 -3.20 11.36
C LEU A 238 -19.37 -2.49 10.60
N ALA A 239 -19.18 -1.22 10.22
CA ALA A 239 -20.17 -0.46 9.46
C ALA A 239 -20.45 -1.06 8.06
N LYS A 240 -19.43 -1.65 7.42
CA LYS A 240 -19.58 -2.30 6.11
C LYS A 240 -20.38 -3.60 6.17
N VAL A 241 -20.29 -4.35 7.28
CA VAL A 241 -20.92 -5.67 7.42
C VAL A 241 -22.29 -5.63 8.10
N LYS A 242 -22.56 -4.62 8.93
CA LYS A 242 -23.91 -4.41 9.46
C LYS A 242 -24.80 -3.99 8.31
N PRO A 243 -25.95 -4.65 8.09
CA PRO A 243 -26.99 -4.10 7.24
C PRO A 243 -27.36 -2.73 7.81
N GLY A 244 -27.45 -1.71 6.97
CA GLY A 244 -27.93 -0.40 7.41
C GLY A 244 -29.29 -0.54 8.09
N GLU A 245 -29.42 0.03 9.29
CA GLU A 245 -30.68 0.30 9.92
C GLU A 245 -31.46 1.33 9.10
#